data_47528a9c051a09c5834f4083f9e23127
#
_entry.id   47528a9c051a09c5834f4083f9e23127
#
_cell.length_a   1.000
_cell.length_b   1.000
_cell.length_c   1.000
_cell.angle_alpha   90.00
_cell.angle_beta   90.00
_cell.angle_gamma   90.00
#
_symmetry.space_group_name_H-M   'P 1'
#
loop_
_entity.id
_entity.type
_entity.pdbx_description
1 polymer ?
#
loop_
_entity_poly.entity_id
_entity_poly.type
_entity_poly.pdbx_seq_one_letter_code
_entity_poly.pdbx_strand_id
1 'polypeptide(L)'
;MASDWDKVLAGGALDSQSQEIANDRIRGQALLAELNASSAGDEALRQRLCRELFGHCPDSCWISTPFTCEFGRNIHIGEKTFFNFNVTILDVGEVHIGSHVLLAPNVQIYTATHTMNYLERRNWTAYNKPVHIGDDCWIGGGAIICPGVTIGPRSIIGAGAVVTRDIPADSVAVGNPARVIRPLEQDEERCRELAQ
;
A
#
# COMPACT_ATOMS: atom_id res chain seq x y z
N MET A 1 16.76 -11.40 -21.29
CA MET A 1 15.70 -12.29 -20.76
C MET A 1 14.94 -11.49 -19.70
N ALA A 2 13.62 -11.61 -19.64
CA ALA A 2 12.84 -10.96 -18.58
C ALA A 2 13.25 -11.50 -17.22
N SER A 3 13.36 -10.65 -16.19
CA SER A 3 13.64 -11.05 -14.81
C SER A 3 12.48 -11.86 -14.23
N ASP A 4 12.67 -12.50 -13.09
CA ASP A 4 11.56 -13.19 -12.43
C ASP A 4 10.52 -12.20 -11.91
N TRP A 5 10.94 -11.00 -11.48
CA TRP A 5 10.03 -9.91 -11.15
C TRP A 5 9.22 -9.42 -12.36
N ASP A 6 9.83 -9.28 -13.55
CA ASP A 6 9.07 -8.89 -14.75
C ASP A 6 7.94 -9.87 -15.04
N LYS A 7 8.17 -11.17 -14.84
CA LYS A 7 7.14 -12.20 -15.01
C LYS A 7 6.02 -12.09 -13.96
N VAL A 8 6.39 -11.88 -12.69
CA VAL A 8 5.44 -11.73 -11.58
C VAL A 8 4.57 -10.49 -11.78
N LEU A 9 5.17 -9.34 -12.07
CA LEU A 9 4.46 -8.07 -12.25
C LEU A 9 3.60 -8.06 -13.53
N ALA A 10 3.95 -8.87 -14.53
CA ALA A 10 3.10 -9.12 -15.69
C ALA A 10 1.90 -10.06 -15.42
N GLY A 11 1.66 -10.44 -14.16
CA GLY A 11 0.54 -11.29 -13.73
C GLY A 11 0.88 -12.78 -13.63
N GLY A 12 2.15 -13.16 -13.78
CA GLY A 12 2.63 -14.51 -13.54
C GLY A 12 2.59 -14.91 -12.06
N ALA A 13 2.73 -16.20 -11.80
CA ALA A 13 2.84 -16.71 -10.45
C ALA A 13 4.15 -16.28 -9.80
N LEU A 14 4.10 -16.02 -8.49
CA LEU A 14 5.30 -15.82 -7.67
C LEU A 14 6.05 -17.17 -7.58
N ASP A 15 7.25 -17.23 -8.15
CA ASP A 15 8.10 -18.40 -8.05
C ASP A 15 8.85 -18.43 -6.72
N SER A 16 8.43 -19.31 -5.82
CA SER A 16 9.07 -19.48 -4.50
C SER A 16 10.50 -20.05 -4.58
N GLN A 17 10.92 -20.57 -5.74
CA GLN A 17 12.26 -21.11 -5.96
C GLN A 17 13.21 -20.07 -6.60
N SER A 18 12.69 -18.92 -7.01
CA SER A 18 13.52 -17.86 -7.58
C SER A 18 14.49 -17.28 -6.55
N GLN A 19 15.79 -17.35 -6.88
CA GLN A 19 16.82 -16.75 -6.04
C GLN A 19 16.77 -15.22 -6.05
N GLU A 20 16.35 -14.61 -7.16
CA GLU A 20 16.13 -13.16 -7.28
C GLU A 20 15.10 -12.69 -6.25
N ILE A 21 13.92 -13.33 -6.23
CA ILE A 21 12.83 -13.00 -5.32
C ILE A 21 13.21 -13.27 -3.85
N ALA A 22 13.90 -14.39 -3.60
CA ALA A 22 14.37 -14.72 -2.26
C ALA A 22 15.38 -13.68 -1.72
N ASN A 23 16.31 -13.23 -2.55
CA ASN A 23 17.28 -12.19 -2.19
C ASN A 23 16.60 -10.86 -1.88
N ASP A 24 15.62 -10.46 -2.69
CA ASP A 24 14.86 -9.23 -2.45
C ASP A 24 14.04 -9.29 -1.16
N ARG A 25 13.44 -10.45 -0.86
CA ARG A 25 12.74 -10.64 0.43
C ARG A 25 13.71 -10.48 1.60
N ILE A 26 14.87 -11.12 1.55
CA ILE A 26 15.89 -11.00 2.61
C ILE A 26 16.32 -9.55 2.78
N ARG A 27 16.62 -8.84 1.68
CA ARG A 27 16.98 -7.42 1.68
C ARG A 27 15.87 -6.57 2.30
N GLY A 28 14.64 -6.72 1.83
CA GLY A 28 13.49 -5.95 2.31
C GLY A 28 13.24 -6.17 3.80
N GLN A 29 13.28 -7.42 4.27
CA GLN A 29 13.09 -7.74 5.68
C GLN A 29 14.20 -7.19 6.58
N ALA A 30 15.44 -7.15 6.13
CA ALA A 30 16.56 -6.55 6.88
C ALA A 30 16.35 -5.03 7.04
N LEU A 31 16.03 -4.31 5.97
CA LEU A 31 15.74 -2.88 6.00
C LEU A 31 14.52 -2.55 6.85
N LEU A 32 13.48 -3.37 6.74
CA LEU A 32 12.26 -3.22 7.54
C LEU A 32 12.53 -3.40 9.03
N ALA A 33 13.37 -4.37 9.41
CA ALA A 33 13.75 -4.59 10.81
C ALA A 33 14.53 -3.38 11.36
N GLU A 34 15.46 -2.81 10.58
CA GLU A 34 16.21 -1.60 10.95
C GLU A 34 15.28 -0.38 11.08
N LEU A 35 14.35 -0.19 10.13
CA LEU A 35 13.36 0.89 10.19
C LEU A 35 12.48 0.78 11.43
N ASN A 36 12.00 -0.42 11.75
CA ASN A 36 11.14 -0.64 12.92
C ASN A 36 11.88 -0.47 14.26
N ALA A 37 13.19 -0.67 14.27
CA ALA A 37 14.05 -0.45 15.44
C ALA A 37 14.55 1.00 15.56
N SER A 38 14.38 1.83 14.53
CA SER A 38 14.89 3.21 14.51
C SER A 38 14.14 4.12 15.47
N SER A 39 14.83 5.11 16.04
CA SER A 39 14.19 6.18 16.80
C SER A 39 13.42 7.13 15.87
N ALA A 40 12.22 7.56 16.30
CA ALA A 40 11.44 8.56 15.57
C ALA A 40 12.20 9.90 15.41
N GLY A 41 13.14 10.22 16.31
CA GLY A 41 13.97 11.41 16.24
C GLY A 41 15.15 11.32 15.28
N ASP A 42 15.46 10.14 14.73
CA ASP A 42 16.54 9.96 13.75
C ASP A 42 15.97 10.05 12.32
N GLU A 43 15.57 11.25 11.95
CA GLU A 43 14.92 11.51 10.66
C GLU A 43 15.79 11.12 9.46
N ALA A 44 17.09 11.46 9.51
CA ALA A 44 18.02 11.17 8.42
C ALA A 44 18.18 9.67 8.17
N LEU A 45 18.31 8.88 9.24
CA LEU A 45 18.35 7.42 9.14
C LEU A 45 17.05 6.88 8.54
N ARG A 46 15.90 7.32 9.04
CA ARG A 46 14.58 6.85 8.60
C ARG A 46 14.32 7.17 7.13
N GLN A 47 14.64 8.39 6.67
CA GLN A 47 14.53 8.76 5.26
C GLN A 47 15.42 7.89 4.38
N ARG A 48 16.67 7.64 4.79
CA ARG A 48 17.56 6.72 4.06
C ARG A 48 16.96 5.32 3.96
N LEU A 49 16.50 4.75 5.09
CA LEU A 49 15.89 3.42 5.12
C LEU A 49 14.63 3.33 4.26
N CYS A 50 13.79 4.34 4.27
CA CYS A 50 12.61 4.39 3.41
C CYS A 50 12.98 4.42 1.92
N ARG A 51 13.97 5.24 1.51
CA ARG A 51 14.46 5.26 0.12
C ARG A 51 15.06 3.93 -0.33
N GLU A 52 15.73 3.21 0.58
CA GLU A 52 16.32 1.90 0.28
C GLU A 52 15.29 0.76 0.28
N LEU A 53 14.26 0.84 1.14
CA LEU A 53 13.23 -0.18 1.28
C LEU A 53 12.20 -0.11 0.16
N PHE A 54 11.65 1.07 -0.08
CA PHE A 54 10.53 1.24 -1.02
C PHE A 54 11.00 1.42 -2.47
N GLY A 55 10.15 1.05 -3.43
CA GLY A 55 10.38 1.33 -4.85
C GLY A 55 10.43 2.83 -5.14
N HIS A 56 9.62 3.60 -4.41
CA HIS A 56 9.68 5.07 -4.37
C HIS A 56 9.12 5.59 -3.06
N CYS A 57 9.86 6.47 -2.38
CA CYS A 57 9.39 7.16 -1.17
C CYS A 57 10.12 8.51 -1.04
N PRO A 58 9.42 9.63 -1.22
CA PRO A 58 9.98 10.96 -1.01
C PRO A 58 10.30 11.23 0.46
N ASP A 59 11.27 12.11 0.73
CA ASP A 59 11.67 12.50 2.09
C ASP A 59 10.56 13.24 2.85
N SER A 60 9.55 13.76 2.16
CA SER A 60 8.38 14.40 2.74
C SER A 60 7.37 13.44 3.37
N CYS A 61 7.56 12.13 3.21
CA CYS A 61 6.69 11.10 3.75
C CYS A 61 7.03 10.76 5.19
N TRP A 62 6.03 10.33 5.96
CA TRP A 62 6.22 9.83 7.31
C TRP A 62 5.64 8.43 7.47
N ILE A 63 6.49 7.49 7.84
CA ILE A 63 6.09 6.10 8.10
C ILE A 63 6.22 5.81 9.59
N SER A 64 5.10 5.78 10.33
CA SER A 64 5.12 5.41 11.75
C SER A 64 5.39 3.91 11.92
N THR A 65 6.21 3.57 12.90
CA THR A 65 6.55 2.18 13.21
C THR A 65 5.75 1.68 14.43
N PRO A 66 5.46 0.37 14.51
CA PRO A 66 5.86 -0.63 13.55
C PRO A 66 5.09 -0.54 12.23
N PHE A 67 5.79 -0.84 11.13
CA PHE A 67 5.27 -1.01 9.78
C PHE A 67 5.61 -2.42 9.30
N THR A 68 4.81 -3.00 8.41
CA THR A 68 5.04 -4.35 7.87
C THR A 68 4.83 -4.38 6.36
N CYS A 69 5.80 -4.95 5.63
CA CYS A 69 5.66 -5.27 4.21
C CYS A 69 6.37 -6.59 3.90
N GLU A 70 6.17 -7.14 2.71
CA GLU A 70 6.83 -8.38 2.30
C GLU A 70 8.19 -8.13 1.63
N PHE A 71 8.24 -7.22 0.67
CA PHE A 71 9.46 -6.88 -0.10
C PHE A 71 9.84 -5.40 0.04
N GLY A 72 8.87 -4.51 0.10
CA GLY A 72 9.02 -3.06 0.08
C GLY A 72 9.22 -2.49 -1.32
N ARG A 73 9.96 -3.16 -2.19
CA ARG A 73 10.33 -2.67 -3.52
C ARG A 73 9.15 -2.38 -4.45
N ASN A 74 8.02 -3.03 -4.24
CA ASN A 74 6.83 -2.85 -5.06
C ASN A 74 5.88 -1.78 -4.50
N ILE A 75 6.29 -1.02 -3.48
CA ILE A 75 5.52 0.05 -2.86
C ILE A 75 6.04 1.39 -3.37
N HIS A 76 5.18 2.18 -3.98
CA HIS A 76 5.46 3.51 -4.51
C HIS A 76 4.57 4.53 -3.82
N ILE A 77 5.17 5.53 -3.19
CA ILE A 77 4.49 6.49 -2.30
C ILE A 77 4.70 7.90 -2.87
N GLY A 78 3.64 8.68 -2.97
CA GLY A 78 3.68 10.10 -3.36
C GLY A 78 4.06 11.02 -2.20
N GLU A 79 4.25 12.31 -2.53
CA GLU A 79 4.70 13.35 -1.61
C GLU A 79 3.76 13.53 -0.39
N LYS A 80 4.34 13.84 0.78
CA LYS A 80 3.61 14.20 2.00
C LYS A 80 2.58 13.19 2.46
N THR A 81 2.77 11.92 2.12
CA THR A 81 1.90 10.83 2.55
C THR A 81 2.30 10.35 3.94
N PHE A 82 1.31 10.07 4.77
CA PHE A 82 1.48 9.69 6.16
C PHE A 82 0.94 8.28 6.41
N PHE A 83 1.80 7.41 6.95
CA PHE A 83 1.43 6.10 7.47
C PHE A 83 1.41 6.13 8.99
N ASN A 84 0.27 5.82 9.57
CA ASN A 84 0.15 5.66 11.01
C ASN A 84 0.63 4.27 11.46
N PHE A 85 0.51 3.94 12.74
CA PHE A 85 1.04 2.71 13.34
C PHE A 85 0.40 1.44 12.75
N ASN A 86 1.19 0.36 12.67
CA ASN A 86 0.75 -0.99 12.28
C ASN A 86 0.14 -1.08 10.88
N VAL A 87 0.52 -0.21 9.96
CA VAL A 87 0.14 -0.40 8.55
C VAL A 87 0.85 -1.64 8.01
N THR A 88 0.09 -2.48 7.31
CA THR A 88 0.59 -3.72 6.70
C THR A 88 0.34 -3.72 5.21
N ILE A 89 1.38 -3.96 4.40
CA ILE A 89 1.28 -4.05 2.95
C ILE A 89 1.91 -5.35 2.47
N LEU A 90 1.12 -6.27 1.88
CA LEU A 90 1.66 -7.45 1.20
C LEU A 90 1.87 -7.13 -0.27
N ASP A 91 3.08 -6.73 -0.61
CA ASP A 91 3.48 -6.16 -1.88
C ASP A 91 4.10 -7.20 -2.85
N VAL A 92 3.43 -8.33 -3.06
CA VAL A 92 3.79 -9.27 -4.15
C VAL A 92 3.60 -8.60 -5.51
N GLY A 93 2.56 -7.79 -5.68
CA GLY A 93 2.33 -6.88 -6.81
C GLY A 93 2.56 -5.42 -6.41
N GLU A 94 2.51 -4.55 -7.39
CA GLU A 94 2.70 -3.12 -7.16
C GLU A 94 1.58 -2.49 -6.32
N VAL A 95 1.98 -1.60 -5.41
CA VAL A 95 1.11 -0.73 -4.62
C VAL A 95 1.50 0.71 -4.90
N HIS A 96 0.60 1.46 -5.52
CA HIS A 96 0.79 2.88 -5.79
C HIS A 96 -0.10 3.70 -4.86
N ILE A 97 0.52 4.53 -4.04
CA ILE A 97 -0.15 5.43 -3.11
C ILE A 97 0.21 6.84 -3.52
N GLY A 98 -0.79 7.66 -3.80
CA GLY A 98 -0.65 9.03 -4.25
C GLY A 98 -0.05 9.95 -3.18
N SER A 99 -0.05 11.25 -3.49
CA SER A 99 0.43 12.31 -2.61
C SER A 99 -0.66 12.70 -1.60
N HIS A 100 -0.24 13.20 -0.43
CA HIS A 100 -1.13 13.68 0.64
C HIS A 100 -2.13 12.63 1.16
N VAL A 101 -1.81 11.34 1.02
CA VAL A 101 -2.64 10.25 1.52
C VAL A 101 -2.41 10.06 3.01
N LEU A 102 -3.51 9.88 3.76
CA LEU A 102 -3.46 9.58 5.18
C LEU A 102 -3.91 8.13 5.41
N LEU A 103 -2.99 7.26 5.81
CA LEU A 103 -3.29 5.90 6.24
C LEU A 103 -3.37 5.87 7.77
N ALA A 104 -4.54 5.59 8.32
CA ALA A 104 -4.77 5.49 9.75
C ALA A 104 -4.22 4.16 10.34
N PRO A 105 -4.20 3.98 11.68
CA PRO A 105 -3.64 2.78 12.28
C PRO A 105 -4.28 1.48 11.80
N ASN A 106 -3.47 0.43 11.69
CA ASN A 106 -3.89 -0.93 11.30
C ASN A 106 -4.52 -1.04 9.90
N VAL A 107 -4.27 -0.10 9.00
CA VAL A 107 -4.67 -0.24 7.59
C VAL A 107 -3.89 -1.39 6.96
N GLN A 108 -4.59 -2.20 6.15
CA GLN A 108 -4.03 -3.37 5.49
C GLN A 108 -4.26 -3.26 3.97
N ILE A 109 -3.20 -3.46 3.19
CA ILE A 109 -3.24 -3.42 1.72
C ILE A 109 -2.68 -4.74 1.20
N TYR A 110 -3.45 -5.46 0.40
CA TYR A 110 -3.07 -6.76 -0.10
C TYR A 110 -3.08 -6.77 -1.63
N THR A 111 -1.95 -7.13 -2.23
CA THR A 111 -1.87 -7.42 -3.66
C THR A 111 -1.87 -8.92 -3.93
N ALA A 112 -1.44 -9.72 -2.95
CA ALA A 112 -1.34 -11.16 -3.04
C ALA A 112 -2.72 -11.83 -3.10
N THR A 113 -2.85 -12.84 -3.96
CA THR A 113 -4.01 -13.72 -4.05
C THR A 113 -3.58 -15.14 -4.38
N HIS A 114 -4.48 -16.08 -4.22
CA HIS A 114 -4.27 -17.49 -4.55
C HIS A 114 -5.37 -18.00 -5.48
N THR A 115 -5.08 -19.09 -6.19
CA THR A 115 -6.08 -19.77 -7.03
C THR A 115 -7.27 -20.25 -6.20
N MET A 116 -8.46 -20.21 -6.80
CA MET A 116 -9.68 -20.72 -6.17
C MET A 116 -9.68 -22.25 -6.08
N ASN A 117 -8.96 -22.94 -6.98
CA ASN A 117 -8.80 -24.38 -6.94
C ASN A 117 -7.91 -24.78 -5.75
N TYR A 118 -8.47 -25.52 -4.81
CA TYR A 118 -7.74 -25.92 -3.60
C TYR A 118 -6.57 -26.87 -3.86
N LEU A 119 -6.61 -27.67 -4.90
CA LEU A 119 -5.51 -28.56 -5.27
C LEU A 119 -4.29 -27.79 -5.77
N GLU A 120 -4.51 -26.76 -6.59
CA GLU A 120 -3.45 -25.87 -7.03
C GLU A 120 -2.89 -25.06 -5.86
N ARG A 121 -3.78 -24.59 -4.96
CA ARG A 121 -3.38 -23.80 -3.77
C ARG A 121 -2.49 -24.59 -2.80
N ARG A 122 -2.53 -25.93 -2.79
CA ARG A 122 -1.62 -26.76 -2.00
C ARG A 122 -0.14 -26.57 -2.37
N ASN A 123 0.14 -26.08 -3.57
CA ASN A 123 1.50 -25.78 -4.03
C ASN A 123 1.97 -24.37 -3.63
N TRP A 124 1.20 -23.66 -2.79
CA TRP A 124 1.50 -22.28 -2.32
C TRP A 124 1.60 -21.25 -3.45
N THR A 125 1.08 -21.57 -4.62
CA THR A 125 1.11 -20.67 -5.78
C THR A 125 0.37 -19.38 -5.44
N ALA A 126 1.09 -18.27 -5.47
CA ALA A 126 0.58 -16.92 -5.27
C ALA A 126 0.59 -16.15 -6.59
N TYR A 127 -0.43 -15.35 -6.79
CA TYR A 127 -0.55 -14.37 -7.87
C TYR A 127 -0.71 -12.99 -7.24
N ASN A 128 -0.69 -11.96 -8.07
CA ASN A 128 -0.91 -10.61 -7.59
C ASN A 128 -1.90 -9.85 -8.46
N LYS A 129 -2.46 -8.80 -7.88
CA LYS A 129 -3.18 -7.74 -8.59
C LYS A 129 -2.77 -6.42 -7.95
N PRO A 130 -2.32 -5.44 -8.74
CA PRO A 130 -1.86 -4.16 -8.20
C PRO A 130 -2.98 -3.42 -7.47
N VAL A 131 -2.60 -2.57 -6.51
CA VAL A 131 -3.52 -1.68 -5.80
C VAL A 131 -3.11 -0.24 -6.05
N HIS A 132 -4.09 0.62 -6.32
CA HIS A 132 -3.88 2.04 -6.53
C HIS A 132 -4.73 2.87 -5.56
N ILE A 133 -4.11 3.83 -4.88
CA ILE A 133 -4.78 4.81 -4.02
C ILE A 133 -4.42 6.19 -4.55
N GLY A 134 -5.42 6.95 -5.00
CA GLY A 134 -5.25 8.28 -5.56
C GLY A 134 -4.83 9.32 -4.50
N ASP A 135 -4.47 10.51 -4.98
CA ASP A 135 -4.07 11.63 -4.12
C ASP A 135 -5.17 12.04 -3.14
N ASP A 136 -4.76 12.65 -2.02
CA ASP A 136 -5.66 13.26 -1.01
C ASP A 136 -6.68 12.28 -0.39
N CYS A 137 -6.42 10.97 -0.45
CA CYS A 137 -7.29 9.99 0.18
C CYS A 137 -7.04 9.90 1.70
N TRP A 138 -8.13 9.64 2.43
CA TRP A 138 -8.05 9.24 3.84
C TRP A 138 -8.56 7.80 4.00
N ILE A 139 -7.67 6.92 4.43
CA ILE A 139 -7.98 5.50 4.68
C ILE A 139 -8.11 5.30 6.19
N GLY A 140 -9.33 5.07 6.65
CA GLY A 140 -9.69 4.92 8.06
C GLY A 140 -9.08 3.70 8.72
N GLY A 141 -8.91 3.77 10.05
CA GLY A 141 -8.23 2.74 10.83
C GLY A 141 -8.82 1.35 10.66
N GLY A 142 -7.95 0.34 10.51
CA GLY A 142 -8.35 -1.05 10.32
C GLY A 142 -9.04 -1.35 8.98
N ALA A 143 -9.05 -0.41 8.03
CA ALA A 143 -9.57 -0.70 6.70
C ALA A 143 -8.67 -1.70 5.97
N ILE A 144 -9.28 -2.57 5.15
CA ILE A 144 -8.62 -3.59 4.35
C ILE A 144 -8.87 -3.30 2.88
N ILE A 145 -7.79 -3.14 2.10
CA ILE A 145 -7.85 -2.94 0.66
C ILE A 145 -7.47 -4.25 -0.03
N CYS A 146 -8.41 -4.82 -0.78
CA CYS A 146 -8.25 -6.11 -1.44
C CYS A 146 -7.46 -6.01 -2.76
N PRO A 147 -6.89 -7.13 -3.25
CA PRO A 147 -6.11 -7.16 -4.48
C PRO A 147 -6.87 -6.64 -5.70
N GLY A 148 -6.22 -5.78 -6.49
CA GLY A 148 -6.75 -5.23 -7.73
C GLY A 148 -7.68 -4.03 -7.58
N VAL A 149 -7.77 -3.45 -6.36
CA VAL A 149 -8.64 -2.30 -6.10
C VAL A 149 -7.95 -0.99 -6.47
N THR A 150 -8.71 -0.11 -7.11
CA THR A 150 -8.36 1.30 -7.32
C THR A 150 -9.27 2.18 -6.47
N ILE A 151 -8.69 3.05 -5.63
CA ILE A 151 -9.40 4.11 -4.89
C ILE A 151 -9.11 5.44 -5.58
N GLY A 152 -10.14 6.06 -6.13
CA GLY A 152 -10.04 7.36 -6.79
C GLY A 152 -9.64 8.48 -5.80
N PRO A 153 -8.99 9.55 -6.30
CA PRO A 153 -8.46 10.61 -5.46
C PRO A 153 -9.54 11.30 -4.61
N ARG A 154 -9.11 11.94 -3.51
CA ARG A 154 -9.94 12.70 -2.56
C ARG A 154 -11.07 11.88 -1.93
N SER A 155 -10.90 10.55 -1.88
CA SER A 155 -11.91 9.66 -1.30
C SER A 155 -11.61 9.33 0.15
N ILE A 156 -12.65 9.03 0.91
CA ILE A 156 -12.56 8.62 2.32
C ILE A 156 -13.05 7.18 2.44
N ILE A 157 -12.21 6.32 2.98
CA ILE A 157 -12.58 4.96 3.37
C ILE A 157 -12.79 4.93 4.88
N GLY A 158 -13.98 4.57 5.31
CA GLY A 158 -14.32 4.51 6.73
C GLY A 158 -13.55 3.44 7.49
N ALA A 159 -13.40 3.64 8.81
CA ALA A 159 -12.70 2.68 9.66
C ALA A 159 -13.35 1.29 9.60
N GLY A 160 -12.53 0.23 9.58
CA GLY A 160 -12.96 -1.17 9.49
C GLY A 160 -13.60 -1.58 8.17
N ALA A 161 -13.58 -0.73 7.15
CA ALA A 161 -14.13 -1.07 5.84
C ALA A 161 -13.27 -2.13 5.13
N VAL A 162 -13.92 -3.04 4.39
CA VAL A 162 -13.25 -4.02 3.52
C VAL A 162 -13.56 -3.67 2.06
N VAL A 163 -12.58 -3.07 1.39
CA VAL A 163 -12.72 -2.58 0.01
C VAL A 163 -12.42 -3.71 -0.95
N THR A 164 -13.45 -4.22 -1.61
CA THR A 164 -13.39 -5.36 -2.53
C THR A 164 -13.61 -4.98 -3.98
N ARG A 165 -13.86 -3.71 -4.28
CA ARG A 165 -14.12 -3.15 -5.62
C ARG A 165 -13.62 -1.72 -5.65
N ASP A 166 -13.39 -1.20 -6.84
CA ASP A 166 -12.97 0.19 -7.05
C ASP A 166 -13.94 1.19 -6.41
N ILE A 167 -13.36 2.27 -5.90
CA ILE A 167 -14.07 3.40 -5.32
C ILE A 167 -13.82 4.61 -6.23
N PRO A 168 -14.88 5.27 -6.74
CA PRO A 168 -14.71 6.47 -7.54
C PRO A 168 -14.11 7.62 -6.72
N ALA A 169 -13.53 8.59 -7.43
CA ALA A 169 -13.04 9.83 -6.80
C ALA A 169 -14.16 10.54 -6.01
N ASP A 170 -13.74 11.39 -5.07
CA ASP A 170 -14.63 12.26 -4.30
C ASP A 170 -15.80 11.50 -3.63
N SER A 171 -15.47 10.35 -3.01
CA SER A 171 -16.48 9.45 -2.43
C SER A 171 -16.19 9.11 -0.99
N VAL A 172 -17.25 8.88 -0.21
CA VAL A 172 -17.16 8.22 1.11
C VAL A 172 -17.67 6.81 0.98
N ALA A 173 -16.79 5.82 1.28
CA ALA A 173 -17.11 4.40 1.26
C ALA A 173 -16.88 3.76 2.63
N VAL A 174 -17.83 2.96 3.10
CA VAL A 174 -17.80 2.33 4.44
C VAL A 174 -18.34 0.91 4.39
N GLY A 175 -18.03 0.13 5.42
CA GLY A 175 -18.63 -1.18 5.67
C GLY A 175 -17.84 -2.37 5.13
N ASN A 176 -18.36 -3.58 5.38
CA ASN A 176 -17.83 -4.85 4.90
C ASN A 176 -18.95 -5.68 4.23
N PRO A 177 -18.90 -5.84 2.89
CA PRO A 177 -18.00 -5.17 1.95
C PRO A 177 -18.28 -3.66 1.87
N ALA A 178 -17.26 -2.87 1.57
CA ALA A 178 -17.38 -1.41 1.47
C ALA A 178 -18.35 -1.00 0.34
N ARG A 179 -19.14 0.04 0.61
CA ARG A 179 -20.05 0.66 -0.36
C ARG A 179 -19.93 2.17 -0.27
N VAL A 180 -19.98 2.82 -1.42
CA VAL A 180 -20.12 4.29 -1.48
C VAL A 180 -21.46 4.65 -0.87
N ILE A 181 -21.45 5.50 0.15
CA ILE A 181 -22.64 5.95 0.86
C ILE A 181 -23.03 7.38 0.48
N ARG A 182 -22.08 8.18 0.00
CA ARG A 182 -22.32 9.52 -0.52
C ARG A 182 -21.10 10.04 -1.29
N PRO A 183 -21.28 11.01 -2.18
CA PRO A 183 -20.17 11.80 -2.71
C PRO A 183 -19.58 12.72 -1.62
N LEU A 184 -18.37 13.22 -1.88
CA LEU A 184 -17.75 14.32 -1.16
C LEU A 184 -17.91 15.59 -1.98
N GLU A 185 -18.67 16.53 -1.45
CA GLU A 185 -18.72 17.89 -1.99
C GLU A 185 -17.53 18.66 -1.42
N GLN A 186 -16.68 19.16 -2.30
CA GLN A 186 -15.55 20.00 -1.94
C GLN A 186 -16.01 21.46 -1.93
N ASP A 187 -15.74 22.18 -0.85
CA ASP A 187 -15.92 23.62 -0.80
C ASP A 187 -14.75 24.28 -1.57
N GLU A 188 -15.02 24.64 -2.83
CA GLU A 188 -13.98 25.22 -3.71
C GLU A 188 -13.44 26.55 -3.21
N GLU A 189 -14.24 27.38 -2.53
CA GLU A 189 -13.80 28.65 -1.97
C GLU A 189 -12.83 28.39 -0.82
N ARG A 190 -13.20 27.50 0.07
CA ARG A 190 -12.35 27.07 1.18
C ARG A 190 -11.07 26.40 0.72
N CYS A 191 -11.15 25.56 -0.34
CA CYS A 191 -9.96 24.95 -0.93
C CYS A 191 -8.99 25.97 -1.49
N ARG A 192 -9.48 27.03 -2.14
CA ARG A 192 -8.62 28.12 -2.67
C ARG A 192 -7.96 28.92 -1.54
N GLU A 193 -8.66 29.20 -0.44
CA GLU A 193 -8.09 29.88 0.73
C GLU A 193 -6.92 29.08 1.36
N LEU A 194 -7.08 27.76 1.46
CA LEU A 194 -6.09 26.87 2.09
C LEU A 194 -4.87 26.58 1.19
N ALA A 195 -4.98 26.81 -0.12
CA ALA A 195 -3.89 26.62 -1.09
C ALA A 195 -2.95 27.82 -1.22
N GLN A 196 -3.23 28.96 -0.56
CA GLN A 196 -2.40 30.17 -0.49
C GLN A 196 -1.44 30.11 0.71
#